data_f46b5e8ef6f118f17db379609b33d11a
#
_entry.id   f46b5e8ef6f118f17db379609b33d11a
#
_cell.length_a   1.000
_cell.length_b   1.000
_cell.length_c   1.000
_cell.angle_alpha   90.00
_cell.angle_beta   90.00
_cell.angle_gamma   90.00
#
_symmetry.space_group_name_H-M   'P 1'
#
loop_
_entity.id
_entity.type
_entity.pdbx_description
1 polymer ?
#
loop_
_entity_poly.entity_id
_entity_poly.type
_entity_poly.pdbx_seq_one_letter_code
_entity_poly.pdbx_strand_id
1 'polypeptide(L)'
;MVFIVFVNVNGRVSSQKKHHYGVPQGSVLCPILFALYTQPLHDIISKRKCNHHKFSDDTQLRKSSSQSDFHSLIHDIEQCVDSVGSWMTGIRLKLNNDKTETFLVGCRRRVSVSQDSHLKVGSHDISYKSHVKSVGVYIDVTLSMAKHTDHINRSAYLEIRRISSFCNLLARKALFSWCVPLFSVVWTIATP
;
A
#
# COMPACT_ATOMS: atom_id res chain seq x y z
N MET A 1 18.34 2.43 22.58
CA MET A 1 17.77 3.75 22.95
C MET A 1 16.47 3.49 23.67
N VAL A 2 16.25 4.05 24.85
CA VAL A 2 15.02 3.85 25.65
C VAL A 2 14.25 5.17 25.63
N PHE A 3 12.98 5.11 25.22
CA PHE A 3 12.11 6.28 25.24
C PHE A 3 11.18 6.21 26.45
N ILE A 4 10.88 7.36 27.04
CA ILE A 4 9.87 7.51 28.07
C ILE A 4 8.65 8.15 27.40
N VAL A 5 7.51 7.47 27.44
CA VAL A 5 6.26 7.91 26.82
C VAL A 5 5.24 8.22 27.91
N PHE A 6 4.58 9.35 27.76
CA PHE A 6 3.47 9.77 28.61
C PHE A 6 2.45 10.56 27.78
N VAL A 7 1.22 10.61 28.23
CA VAL A 7 0.15 11.38 27.58
C VAL A 7 -0.16 12.60 28.44
N ASN A 8 -0.23 13.77 27.81
CA ASN A 8 -0.66 15.02 28.47
C ASN A 8 -1.95 15.50 27.80
N VAL A 9 -3.03 15.62 28.60
CA VAL A 9 -4.31 16.16 28.16
C VAL A 9 -4.72 17.26 29.12
N ASN A 10 -4.80 18.49 28.62
CA ASN A 10 -5.19 19.66 29.42
C ASN A 10 -4.42 19.82 30.74
N GLY A 11 -3.11 19.59 30.70
CA GLY A 11 -2.24 19.70 31.87
C GLY A 11 -2.22 18.48 32.81
N ARG A 12 -3.06 17.49 32.58
CA ARG A 12 -3.02 16.22 33.32
C ARG A 12 -2.10 15.23 32.59
N VAL A 13 -1.08 14.75 33.28
CA VAL A 13 -0.06 13.85 32.75
C VAL A 13 -0.33 12.42 33.22
N SER A 14 -0.30 11.46 32.31
CA SER A 14 -0.39 10.04 32.64
C SER A 14 0.87 9.53 33.35
N SER A 15 0.82 8.33 33.89
CA SER A 15 2.03 7.62 34.33
C SER A 15 3.01 7.42 33.18
N GLN A 16 4.30 7.61 33.45
CA GLN A 16 5.36 7.40 32.48
C GLN A 16 5.56 5.90 32.23
N LYS A 17 5.66 5.52 30.95
CA LYS A 17 6.00 4.14 30.55
C LYS A 17 7.30 4.13 29.75
N LYS A 18 8.18 3.20 30.05
CA LYS A 18 9.41 2.98 29.30
C LYS A 18 9.10 2.21 28.02
N HIS A 19 9.50 2.74 26.89
CA HIS A 19 9.43 2.07 25.58
C HIS A 19 10.82 1.54 25.22
N HIS A 20 10.98 0.22 25.30
CA HIS A 20 12.29 -0.41 25.19
C HIS A 20 12.72 -0.67 23.75
N TYR A 21 11.77 -0.78 22.81
CA TYR A 21 12.00 -1.16 21.41
C TYR A 21 11.19 -0.29 20.47
N GLY A 22 11.74 -0.04 19.27
CA GLY A 22 11.07 0.74 18.26
C GLY A 22 11.15 2.26 18.49
N VAL A 23 10.37 3.00 17.70
CA VAL A 23 10.28 4.46 17.75
C VAL A 23 8.81 4.83 17.96
N PRO A 24 8.48 5.79 18.84
CA PRO A 24 7.10 6.21 19.03
C PRO A 24 6.46 6.66 17.72
N GLN A 25 5.26 6.15 17.45
CA GLN A 25 4.48 6.56 16.28
C GLN A 25 4.19 8.07 16.33
N GLY A 26 4.34 8.75 15.19
CA GLY A 26 4.22 10.21 15.10
C GLY A 26 5.51 10.99 15.41
N SER A 27 6.62 10.31 15.76
CA SER A 27 7.93 10.94 15.87
C SER A 27 8.42 11.42 14.50
N VAL A 28 8.99 12.64 14.46
CA VAL A 28 9.57 13.23 13.24
C VAL A 28 10.70 12.36 12.65
N LEU A 29 11.46 11.68 13.50
CA LEU A 29 12.57 10.82 13.08
C LEU A 29 12.14 9.41 12.65
N CYS A 30 10.93 8.99 13.00
CA CYS A 30 10.45 7.62 12.72
C CYS A 30 10.56 7.23 11.23
N PRO A 31 10.10 8.02 10.26
CA PRO A 31 10.19 7.68 8.84
C PRO A 31 11.64 7.52 8.37
N ILE A 32 12.53 8.39 8.83
CA ILE A 32 13.95 8.38 8.45
C ILE A 32 14.64 7.14 9.03
N LEU A 33 14.43 6.86 10.30
CA LEU A 33 15.01 5.69 10.96
C LEU A 33 14.49 4.39 10.35
N PHE A 34 13.20 4.33 10.03
CA PHE A 34 12.62 3.16 9.35
C PHE A 34 13.20 2.97 7.94
N ALA A 35 13.37 4.05 7.18
CA ALA A 35 13.97 4.00 5.84
C ALA A 35 15.42 3.48 5.90
N LEU A 36 16.24 3.98 6.85
CA LEU A 36 17.60 3.50 7.06
C LEU A 36 17.64 2.03 7.52
N TYR A 37 16.76 1.67 8.45
CA TYR A 37 16.66 0.30 8.97
C TYR A 37 16.28 -0.72 7.91
N THR A 38 15.48 -0.31 6.94
CA THR A 38 15.00 -1.17 5.85
C THR A 38 15.77 -0.99 4.54
N GLN A 39 16.85 -0.20 4.53
CA GLN A 39 17.68 0.00 3.34
C GLN A 39 18.26 -1.31 2.76
N PRO A 40 18.75 -2.28 3.56
CA PRO A 40 19.31 -3.53 3.03
C PRO A 40 18.33 -4.38 2.22
N LEU A 41 17.02 -4.13 2.37
CA LEU A 41 15.98 -4.80 1.59
C LEU A 41 16.16 -4.61 0.08
N HIS A 42 16.66 -3.45 -0.35
CA HIS A 42 16.98 -3.16 -1.74
C HIS A 42 17.97 -4.19 -2.32
N ASP A 43 19.05 -4.46 -1.61
CA ASP A 43 20.10 -5.36 -2.08
C ASP A 43 19.62 -6.81 -2.14
N ILE A 44 18.78 -7.21 -1.18
CA ILE A 44 18.21 -8.56 -1.13
C ILE A 44 17.32 -8.80 -2.34
N ILE A 45 16.43 -7.86 -2.67
CA ILE A 45 15.51 -7.98 -3.79
C ILE A 45 16.28 -7.91 -5.12
N SER A 46 17.25 -7.00 -5.24
CA SER A 46 18.04 -6.80 -6.46
C SER A 46 18.88 -8.06 -6.81
N LYS A 47 19.42 -8.76 -5.82
CA LYS A 47 20.12 -10.05 -6.01
C LYS A 47 19.24 -11.11 -6.69
N ARG A 48 17.92 -11.04 -6.51
CA ARG A 48 16.94 -11.94 -7.12
C ARG A 48 16.42 -11.46 -8.48
N LYS A 49 17.03 -10.39 -9.03
CA LYS A 49 16.60 -9.79 -10.31
C LYS A 49 15.12 -9.42 -10.35
N CYS A 50 14.55 -9.06 -9.20
CA CYS A 50 13.21 -8.51 -9.09
C CYS A 50 13.27 -6.99 -9.02
N ASN A 51 12.36 -6.32 -9.72
CA ASN A 51 12.15 -4.90 -9.57
C ASN A 51 11.28 -4.66 -8.33
N HIS A 52 11.54 -3.58 -7.61
CA HIS A 52 10.71 -3.24 -6.47
C HIS A 52 10.48 -1.74 -6.39
N HIS A 53 9.43 -1.40 -5.71
CA HIS A 53 9.13 -0.04 -5.30
C HIS A 53 8.72 -0.07 -3.83
N LYS A 54 9.29 0.83 -3.05
CA LYS A 54 9.01 0.92 -1.62
C LYS A 54 8.36 2.26 -1.32
N PHE A 55 7.24 2.21 -0.65
CA PHE A 55 6.52 3.38 -0.18
C PHE A 55 6.21 3.22 1.31
N SER A 56 7.02 3.86 2.16
CA SER A 56 7.00 3.69 3.61
C SER A 56 7.21 2.21 4.00
N ASP A 57 6.23 1.58 4.62
CA ASP A 57 6.18 0.17 5.00
C ASP A 57 5.70 -0.76 3.87
N ASP A 58 5.02 -0.22 2.86
CA ASP A 58 4.57 -0.97 1.71
C ASP A 58 5.71 -1.25 0.73
N THR A 59 5.92 -2.50 0.40
CA THR A 59 6.91 -2.94 -0.59
C THR A 59 6.21 -3.67 -1.73
N GLN A 60 6.40 -3.18 -2.94
CA GLN A 60 5.87 -3.78 -4.16
C GLN A 60 6.99 -4.50 -4.90
N LEU A 61 6.81 -5.78 -5.19
CA LEU A 61 7.70 -6.56 -6.03
C LEU A 61 7.10 -6.68 -7.43
N ARG A 62 7.94 -6.53 -8.45
CA ARG A 62 7.51 -6.64 -9.85
C ARG A 62 8.53 -7.46 -10.63
N LYS A 63 8.04 -8.37 -11.44
CA LYS A 63 8.85 -9.11 -12.41
C LYS A 63 8.05 -9.33 -13.68
N SER A 64 8.67 -9.23 -14.83
CA SER A 64 8.05 -9.48 -16.13
C SER A 64 8.80 -10.62 -16.83
N SER A 65 8.06 -11.45 -17.56
CA SER A 65 8.64 -12.50 -18.40
C SER A 65 7.80 -12.71 -19.66
N SER A 66 8.34 -13.51 -20.58
CA SER A 66 7.56 -14.06 -21.69
C SER A 66 6.57 -15.10 -21.17
N GLN A 67 5.63 -15.52 -22.01
CA GLN A 67 4.66 -16.55 -21.63
C GLN A 67 5.30 -17.91 -21.40
N SER A 68 6.37 -18.24 -22.14
CA SER A 68 7.12 -19.48 -21.98
C SER A 68 7.77 -19.64 -20.62
N ASP A 69 8.10 -18.53 -19.97
CA ASP A 69 8.91 -18.50 -18.74
C ASP A 69 8.06 -18.18 -17.49
N PHE A 70 6.74 -18.34 -17.59
CA PHE A 70 5.82 -17.98 -16.51
C PHE A 70 6.07 -18.76 -15.21
N HIS A 71 6.33 -20.07 -15.31
CA HIS A 71 6.66 -20.88 -14.13
C HIS A 71 7.98 -20.46 -13.47
N SER A 72 8.98 -20.13 -14.28
CA SER A 72 10.24 -19.58 -13.78
C SER A 72 10.04 -18.24 -13.08
N LEU A 73 9.17 -17.39 -13.62
CA LEU A 73 8.81 -16.10 -13.01
C LEU A 73 8.18 -16.28 -11.64
N ILE A 74 7.21 -17.18 -11.49
CA ILE A 74 6.58 -17.48 -10.20
C ILE A 74 7.63 -17.94 -9.20
N HIS A 75 8.44 -18.92 -9.58
CA HIS A 75 9.49 -19.46 -8.72
C HIS A 75 10.48 -18.39 -8.25
N ASP A 76 10.90 -17.50 -9.15
CA ASP A 76 11.81 -16.39 -8.81
C ASP A 76 11.19 -15.39 -7.83
N ILE A 77 9.88 -15.10 -7.98
CA ILE A 77 9.16 -14.22 -7.04
C ILE A 77 9.03 -14.91 -5.68
N GLU A 78 8.68 -16.19 -5.64
CA GLU A 78 8.60 -16.97 -4.40
C GLU A 78 9.93 -16.96 -3.65
N GLN A 79 11.03 -17.24 -4.34
CA GLN A 79 12.36 -17.18 -3.74
C GLN A 79 12.72 -15.77 -3.25
N CYS A 80 12.29 -14.73 -3.98
CA CYS A 80 12.49 -13.35 -3.55
C CYS A 80 11.74 -13.06 -2.26
N VAL A 81 10.46 -13.42 -2.18
CA VAL A 81 9.62 -13.21 -1.01
C VAL A 81 10.13 -13.99 0.21
N ASP A 82 10.58 -15.23 0.02
CA ASP A 82 11.18 -16.03 1.09
C ASP A 82 12.47 -15.41 1.63
N SER A 83 13.31 -14.87 0.73
CA SER A 83 14.53 -14.15 1.12
C SER A 83 14.21 -12.88 1.92
N VAL A 84 13.17 -12.15 1.50
CA VAL A 84 12.66 -10.97 2.22
C VAL A 84 12.09 -11.36 3.58
N GLY A 85 11.28 -12.41 3.67
CA GLY A 85 10.68 -12.91 4.90
C GLY A 85 11.74 -13.36 5.91
N SER A 86 12.75 -14.10 5.45
CA SER A 86 13.87 -14.55 6.28
C SER A 86 14.67 -13.38 6.83
N TRP A 87 14.95 -12.39 5.99
CA TRP A 87 15.65 -11.18 6.43
C TRP A 87 14.81 -10.37 7.42
N MET A 88 13.52 -10.16 7.15
CA MET A 88 12.61 -9.46 8.07
C MET A 88 12.58 -10.13 9.45
N THR A 89 12.50 -11.45 9.48
CA THR A 89 12.54 -12.23 10.73
C THR A 89 13.85 -11.99 11.47
N GLY A 90 14.98 -11.97 10.77
CA GLY A 90 16.30 -11.68 11.35
C GLY A 90 16.41 -10.31 12.01
N ILE A 91 15.72 -9.31 11.48
CA ILE A 91 15.67 -7.95 12.03
C ILE A 91 14.44 -7.70 12.92
N ARG A 92 13.74 -8.75 13.33
CA ARG A 92 12.54 -8.69 14.18
C ARG A 92 11.37 -7.90 13.59
N LEU A 93 11.26 -7.85 12.28
CA LEU A 93 10.06 -7.44 11.56
C LEU A 93 9.29 -8.68 11.13
N LYS A 94 7.97 -8.54 11.01
CA LYS A 94 7.09 -9.61 10.53
C LYS A 94 6.42 -9.19 9.24
N LEU A 95 6.55 -10.02 8.21
CA LEU A 95 5.76 -9.88 7.00
C LEU A 95 4.28 -10.13 7.33
N ASN A 96 3.40 -9.24 6.87
CA ASN A 96 1.97 -9.41 7.06
C ASN A 96 1.37 -10.18 5.88
N ASN A 97 1.28 -11.50 6.01
CA ASN A 97 0.78 -12.37 4.97
C ASN A 97 -0.69 -12.10 4.63
N ASP A 98 -1.51 -11.69 5.61
CA ASP A 98 -2.94 -11.41 5.41
C ASP A 98 -3.17 -10.15 4.55
N LYS A 99 -2.21 -9.22 4.55
CA LYS A 99 -2.22 -8.01 3.72
C LYS A 99 -1.42 -8.16 2.44
N THR A 100 -0.66 -9.25 2.29
CA THR A 100 0.10 -9.50 1.07
C THR A 100 -0.85 -9.90 -0.05
N GLU A 101 -0.81 -9.16 -1.13
CA GLU A 101 -1.67 -9.35 -2.28
C GLU A 101 -0.83 -9.60 -3.53
N THR A 102 -1.31 -10.48 -4.37
CA THR A 102 -0.68 -10.75 -5.67
C THR A 102 -1.69 -10.57 -6.79
N PHE A 103 -1.23 -10.03 -7.91
CA PHE A 103 -2.03 -9.94 -9.11
C PHE A 103 -1.16 -10.02 -10.36
N LEU A 104 -1.75 -10.49 -11.44
CA LEU A 104 -1.09 -10.65 -12.71
C LEU A 104 -1.58 -9.59 -13.69
N VAL A 105 -0.68 -8.82 -14.27
CA VAL A 105 -1.00 -7.82 -15.29
C VAL A 105 -0.68 -8.39 -16.67
N GLY A 106 -1.64 -8.32 -17.58
CA GLY A 106 -1.42 -8.81 -18.93
C GLY A 106 -2.64 -8.74 -19.83
N CYS A 107 -2.50 -9.25 -21.05
CA CYS A 107 -3.62 -9.38 -21.97
C CYS A 107 -4.66 -10.36 -21.42
N ARG A 108 -5.94 -10.03 -21.58
CA ARG A 108 -7.09 -10.80 -21.07
C ARG A 108 -7.02 -12.30 -21.34
N ARG A 109 -6.56 -12.69 -22.55
CA ARG A 109 -6.37 -14.12 -22.93
C ARG A 109 -5.31 -14.83 -22.08
N ARG A 110 -4.26 -14.13 -21.65
CA ARG A 110 -3.15 -14.72 -20.90
C ARG A 110 -3.48 -14.85 -19.42
N VAL A 111 -4.20 -13.91 -18.90
CA VAL A 111 -4.56 -13.87 -17.48
C VAL A 111 -5.58 -14.96 -17.13
N SER A 112 -6.53 -15.25 -18.01
CA SER A 112 -7.54 -16.31 -17.78
C SER A 112 -6.92 -17.70 -17.63
N VAL A 113 -5.80 -17.98 -18.27
CA VAL A 113 -5.11 -19.28 -18.18
C VAL A 113 -4.34 -19.44 -16.87
N SER A 114 -4.00 -18.33 -16.21
CA SER A 114 -3.12 -18.34 -15.01
C SER A 114 -3.91 -18.11 -13.70
N GLN A 115 -5.23 -18.00 -13.77
CA GLN A 115 -6.07 -17.70 -12.58
C GLN A 115 -6.10 -18.85 -11.56
N ASP A 116 -5.82 -20.07 -11.97
CA ASP A 116 -5.78 -21.24 -11.07
C ASP A 116 -4.42 -21.41 -10.37
N SER A 117 -3.44 -20.56 -10.70
CA SER A 117 -2.13 -20.58 -10.07
C SER A 117 -2.15 -19.81 -8.76
N HIS A 118 -1.41 -20.27 -7.78
CA HIS A 118 -1.22 -19.61 -6.49
C HIS A 118 0.25 -19.24 -6.31
N LEU A 119 0.53 -18.15 -5.62
CA LEU A 119 1.88 -17.79 -5.20
C LEU A 119 2.10 -18.27 -3.77
N LYS A 120 3.15 -19.03 -3.52
CA LYS A 120 3.53 -19.48 -2.18
C LYS A 120 4.34 -18.41 -1.46
N VAL A 121 3.92 -18.05 -0.26
CA VAL A 121 4.63 -17.13 0.63
C VAL A 121 4.82 -17.83 1.97
N GLY A 122 5.98 -18.42 2.18
CA GLY A 122 6.22 -19.29 3.33
C GLY A 122 5.26 -20.47 3.37
N SER A 123 4.38 -20.53 4.36
CA SER A 123 3.34 -21.57 4.51
C SER A 123 1.97 -21.17 3.95
N HIS A 124 1.84 -19.99 3.35
CA HIS A 124 0.57 -19.46 2.87
C HIS A 124 0.50 -19.47 1.35
N ASP A 125 -0.63 -19.92 0.81
CA ASP A 125 -0.94 -19.84 -0.62
C ASP A 125 -1.78 -18.58 -0.86
N ILE A 126 -1.26 -17.68 -1.69
CA ILE A 126 -1.92 -16.41 -2.03
C ILE A 126 -2.49 -16.54 -3.44
N SER A 127 -3.81 -16.43 -3.55
CA SER A 127 -4.50 -16.41 -4.85
C SER A 127 -4.34 -15.08 -5.57
N TYR A 128 -4.31 -15.11 -6.90
CA TYR A 128 -4.27 -13.90 -7.71
C TYR A 128 -5.58 -13.12 -7.63
N LYS A 129 -5.47 -11.84 -7.32
CA LYS A 129 -6.62 -10.92 -7.30
C LYS A 129 -6.87 -10.31 -8.67
N SER A 130 -8.14 -10.06 -8.98
CA SER A 130 -8.52 -9.35 -10.21
C SER A 130 -8.18 -7.86 -10.18
N HIS A 131 -7.98 -7.30 -9.01
CA HIS A 131 -7.55 -5.92 -8.79
C HIS A 131 -6.90 -5.79 -7.42
N VAL A 132 -5.98 -4.86 -7.29
CA VAL A 132 -5.32 -4.51 -6.02
C VAL A 132 -5.38 -3.01 -5.80
N LYS A 133 -5.33 -2.59 -4.55
CA LYS A 133 -5.22 -1.17 -4.18
C LYS A 133 -3.78 -0.86 -3.80
N SER A 134 -3.15 0.01 -4.57
CA SER A 134 -1.77 0.45 -4.35
C SER A 134 -1.72 1.97 -4.24
N VAL A 135 -1.22 2.48 -3.12
CA VAL A 135 -1.06 3.93 -2.84
C VAL A 135 -2.35 4.72 -3.18
N GLY A 136 -3.50 4.16 -2.80
CA GLY A 136 -4.81 4.79 -3.04
C GLY A 136 -5.45 4.51 -4.41
N VAL A 137 -4.70 3.97 -5.37
CA VAL A 137 -5.18 3.66 -6.73
C VAL A 137 -5.60 2.20 -6.83
N TYR A 138 -6.76 1.93 -7.42
CA TYR A 138 -7.16 0.56 -7.79
C TYR A 138 -6.61 0.23 -9.17
N ILE A 139 -5.78 -0.81 -9.23
CA ILE A 139 -5.18 -1.30 -10.45
C ILE A 139 -5.81 -2.65 -10.78
N ASP A 140 -6.35 -2.80 -11.97
CA ASP A 140 -6.92 -4.05 -12.46
C ASP A 140 -5.95 -4.76 -13.42
N VAL A 141 -6.21 -6.05 -13.62
CA VAL A 141 -5.40 -6.97 -14.44
C VAL A 141 -5.13 -6.45 -15.86
N THR A 142 -6.06 -5.69 -16.43
CA THR A 142 -5.99 -5.15 -17.79
C THR A 142 -5.54 -3.70 -17.84
N LEU A 143 -5.27 -3.09 -16.67
CA LEU A 143 -4.95 -1.67 -16.53
C LEU A 143 -6.02 -0.72 -17.09
N SER A 144 -7.27 -1.15 -17.10
CA SER A 144 -8.40 -0.36 -17.62
C SER A 144 -8.76 0.83 -16.72
N MET A 145 -8.36 0.79 -15.46
CA MET A 145 -8.68 1.77 -14.43
C MET A 145 -10.19 1.93 -14.14
N ALA A 146 -11.04 1.07 -14.70
CA ALA A 146 -12.49 1.14 -14.52
C ALA A 146 -12.89 1.09 -13.05
N LYS A 147 -12.30 0.16 -12.27
CA LYS A 147 -12.56 0.02 -10.84
C LYS A 147 -12.17 1.28 -10.05
N HIS A 148 -11.08 1.91 -10.45
CA HIS A 148 -10.62 3.15 -9.81
C HIS A 148 -11.56 4.31 -10.10
N THR A 149 -11.97 4.48 -11.35
CA THR A 149 -12.92 5.50 -11.79
C THR A 149 -14.27 5.34 -11.07
N ASP A 150 -14.78 4.12 -10.97
CA ASP A 150 -16.01 3.84 -10.20
C ASP A 150 -15.88 4.21 -8.73
N HIS A 151 -14.75 3.90 -8.12
CA HIS A 151 -14.49 4.24 -6.72
C HIS A 151 -14.46 5.76 -6.50
N ILE A 152 -13.76 6.50 -7.37
CA ILE A 152 -13.71 7.98 -7.31
C ILE A 152 -15.11 8.57 -7.48
N ASN A 153 -15.84 8.13 -8.50
CA ASN A 153 -17.18 8.61 -8.78
C ASN A 153 -18.11 8.40 -7.57
N ARG A 154 -18.12 7.20 -7.00
CA ARG A 154 -18.91 6.92 -5.79
C ARG A 154 -18.53 7.79 -4.61
N SER A 155 -17.23 7.97 -4.38
CA SER A 155 -16.75 8.84 -3.29
C SER A 155 -17.15 10.29 -3.52
N ALA A 156 -16.97 10.82 -4.72
CA ALA A 156 -17.39 12.17 -5.09
C ALA A 156 -18.90 12.38 -4.91
N TYR A 157 -19.72 11.44 -5.35
CA TYR A 157 -21.17 11.51 -5.16
C TYR A 157 -21.57 11.53 -3.68
N LEU A 158 -20.92 10.72 -2.85
CA LEU A 158 -21.17 10.70 -1.42
C LEU A 158 -20.82 12.06 -0.77
N GLU A 159 -19.70 12.65 -1.14
CA GLU A 159 -19.29 13.95 -0.60
C GLU A 159 -20.21 15.09 -1.09
N ILE A 160 -20.60 15.08 -2.37
CA ILE A 160 -21.59 16.05 -2.89
C ILE A 160 -22.90 15.92 -2.13
N ARG A 161 -23.38 14.69 -1.86
CA ARG A 161 -24.61 14.46 -1.09
C ARG A 161 -24.48 14.95 0.35
N ARG A 162 -23.32 14.73 0.99
CA ARG A 162 -23.05 15.25 2.35
C ARG A 162 -23.08 16.78 2.36
N ILE A 163 -22.38 17.44 1.42
CA ILE A 163 -22.39 18.90 1.31
C ILE A 163 -23.80 19.42 1.07
N SER A 164 -24.55 18.81 0.16
CA SER A 164 -25.93 19.19 -0.15
C SER A 164 -26.84 19.14 1.09
N SER A 165 -26.66 18.19 1.99
CA SER A 165 -27.45 18.11 3.24
C SER A 165 -27.19 19.29 4.20
N PHE A 166 -26.03 19.96 4.10
CA PHE A 166 -25.66 21.10 4.93
C PHE A 166 -25.77 22.46 4.20
N CYS A 167 -26.10 22.47 2.90
CA CYS A 167 -26.15 23.69 2.09
C CYS A 167 -27.04 24.79 2.69
N ASN A 168 -28.15 24.42 3.30
CA ASN A 168 -29.09 25.38 3.91
C ASN A 168 -28.56 26.00 5.20
N LEU A 169 -27.52 25.41 5.80
CA LEU A 169 -26.92 25.85 7.06
C LEU A 169 -25.64 26.66 6.86
N LEU A 170 -25.05 26.60 5.66
CA LEU A 170 -23.77 27.20 5.35
C LEU A 170 -23.97 28.49 4.53
N ALA A 171 -23.29 29.57 4.92
CA ALA A 171 -23.22 30.77 4.10
C ALA A 171 -22.55 30.47 2.76
N ARG A 172 -22.99 31.07 1.64
CA ARG A 172 -22.48 30.85 0.29
C ARG A 172 -20.96 30.90 0.17
N LYS A 173 -20.30 31.80 0.93
CA LYS A 173 -18.82 31.90 0.94
C LYS A 173 -18.13 30.65 1.53
N ALA A 174 -18.72 30.02 2.53
CA ALA A 174 -18.18 28.80 3.15
C ALA A 174 -18.34 27.60 2.20
N LEU A 175 -19.45 27.50 1.47
CA LEU A 175 -19.65 26.45 0.45
C LEU A 175 -18.58 26.49 -0.65
N PHE A 176 -18.23 27.67 -1.15
CA PHE A 176 -17.17 27.83 -2.16
C PHE A 176 -15.82 27.39 -1.63
N SER A 177 -15.46 27.75 -0.39
CA SER A 177 -14.20 27.33 0.23
C SER A 177 -14.05 25.82 0.42
N TRP A 178 -15.17 25.10 0.61
CA TRP A 178 -15.18 23.64 0.77
C TRP A 178 -15.24 22.88 -0.57
N CYS A 179 -15.89 23.45 -1.57
CA CYS A 179 -16.01 22.80 -2.90
C CYS A 179 -14.71 22.86 -3.72
N VAL A 180 -13.94 23.94 -3.59
CA VAL A 180 -12.70 24.12 -4.38
C VAL A 180 -11.66 23.00 -4.14
N PRO A 181 -11.35 22.55 -2.90
CA PRO A 181 -10.44 21.46 -2.68
C PRO A 181 -10.94 20.11 -3.22
N LEU A 182 -12.25 19.85 -3.16
CA LEU A 182 -12.85 18.62 -3.68
C LEU A 182 -12.72 18.53 -5.21
N PHE A 183 -12.97 19.62 -5.91
CA PHE A 183 -12.78 19.68 -7.38
C PHE A 183 -11.32 19.61 -7.77
N SER A 184 -10.39 20.22 -7.04
CA SER A 184 -8.96 20.14 -7.36
C SER A 184 -8.39 18.71 -7.17
N VAL A 185 -8.83 17.95 -6.19
CA VAL A 185 -8.44 16.54 -6.01
C VAL A 185 -8.95 15.66 -7.15
N VAL A 186 -10.19 15.87 -7.59
CA VAL A 186 -10.75 15.13 -8.75
C VAL A 186 -10.04 15.49 -10.05
N TRP A 187 -9.67 16.77 -10.24
CA TRP A 187 -8.96 17.22 -11.46
C TRP A 187 -7.51 16.75 -11.53
N THR A 188 -6.80 16.71 -10.41
CA THR A 188 -5.40 16.27 -10.37
C THR A 188 -5.25 14.79 -10.71
N ILE A 189 -6.31 13.98 -10.52
CA ILE A 189 -6.31 12.55 -10.84
C ILE A 189 -6.79 12.27 -12.27
N ALA A 190 -7.49 13.21 -12.90
CA ALA A 190 -8.11 13.04 -14.22
C ALA A 190 -7.30 13.63 -15.40
N THR A 191 -6.19 14.34 -15.14
CA THR A 191 -5.30 14.80 -16.22
C THR A 191 -4.25 13.73 -16.52
N PRO A 192 -4.10 13.33 -17.81
CA PRO A 192 -3.12 12.32 -18.25
C PRO A 192 -1.67 12.79 -18.04
#